data_b632e6b15b261033dfff740686a4e8b5
#
_entry.id   b632e6b15b261033dfff740686a4e8b5
#
_cell.length_a   1.000
_cell.length_b   1.000
_cell.length_c   1.000
_cell.angle_alpha   90.00
_cell.angle_beta   90.00
_cell.angle_gamma   90.00
#
_symmetry.space_group_name_H-M   'P 1'
#
loop_
_entity.id
_entity.type
_entity.pdbx_description
1 polymer ?
#
loop_
_entity_poly.entity_id
_entity_poly.type
_entity_poly.pdbx_seq_one_letter_code
_entity_poly.pdbx_strand_id
1 'polypeptide(L)'
;FVANVSHEIRTPLTVLSGFVETMQTIPLEEPDRERYLGLMSQQAQRMQTLVSDLLTLSRLEGSPAPGPGEWISSDELLAHVIQEARGLSQAIAKPPHAIAPLETTAFWVSGAKTELLSAMSNLLSNAVRYTPGGGRIEAGWRLRKDGFGEFFVQDTGPGIAAEHLPRLTERFYRVDRSRSRETGGTGLGLAIVKHVTQRHGGQVEVQSVLGQGSTFVIVLPPTRVRARVTG
;
A
#
# COMPACT_ATOMS: atom_id res chain seq x y z
N PHE A 1 -12.25 4.05 16.48
CA PHE A 1 -12.30 3.49 15.11
C PHE A 1 -13.53 3.99 14.33
N VAL A 2 -14.76 3.71 14.79
CA VAL A 2 -16.03 4.06 14.11
C VAL A 2 -16.14 5.57 13.80
N ALA A 3 -15.72 6.43 14.73
CA ALA A 3 -15.73 7.89 14.52
C ALA A 3 -14.83 8.32 13.35
N ASN A 4 -13.63 7.74 13.24
CA ASN A 4 -12.71 8.04 12.14
C ASN A 4 -13.25 7.53 10.80
N VAL A 5 -13.83 6.32 10.77
CA VAL A 5 -14.49 5.76 9.57
C VAL A 5 -15.60 6.69 9.10
N SER A 6 -16.49 7.10 10.02
CA SER A 6 -17.59 8.00 9.69
C SER A 6 -17.11 9.33 9.12
N HIS A 7 -16.01 9.87 9.66
CA HIS A 7 -15.42 11.12 9.17
C HIS A 7 -14.80 10.94 7.78
N GLU A 8 -14.03 9.87 7.55
CA GLU A 8 -13.38 9.60 6.27
C GLU A 8 -14.37 9.26 5.14
N ILE A 9 -15.56 8.75 5.47
CA ILE A 9 -16.65 8.55 4.51
C ILE A 9 -17.45 9.84 4.27
N ARG A 10 -17.73 10.62 5.30
CA ARG A 10 -18.55 11.84 5.19
C ARG A 10 -17.91 12.89 4.29
N THR A 11 -16.59 13.08 4.40
CA THR A 11 -15.87 14.10 3.62
C THR A 11 -16.05 13.93 2.10
N PRO A 12 -15.72 12.77 1.48
CA PRO A 12 -15.93 12.58 0.05
C PRO A 12 -17.40 12.62 -0.35
N LEU A 13 -18.33 12.15 0.49
CA LEU A 13 -19.77 12.27 0.23
C LEU A 13 -20.23 13.72 0.14
N THR A 14 -19.79 14.57 1.08
CA THR A 14 -20.12 16.00 1.06
C THR A 14 -19.59 16.67 -0.21
N VAL A 15 -18.36 16.32 -0.64
CA VAL A 15 -17.77 16.84 -1.87
C VAL A 15 -18.57 16.39 -3.10
N LEU A 16 -18.94 15.10 -3.17
CA LEU A 16 -19.78 14.58 -4.26
C LEU A 16 -21.14 15.28 -4.34
N SER A 17 -21.81 15.43 -3.17
CA SER A 17 -23.11 16.13 -3.11
C SER A 17 -23.00 17.57 -3.59
N GLY A 18 -21.94 18.29 -3.20
CA GLY A 18 -21.72 19.65 -3.64
C GLY A 18 -21.48 19.77 -5.16
N PHE A 19 -20.75 18.83 -5.76
CA PHE A 19 -20.59 18.80 -7.22
C PHE A 19 -21.91 18.50 -7.94
N VAL A 20 -22.70 17.56 -7.44
CA VAL A 20 -24.02 17.24 -8.00
C VAL A 20 -24.94 18.46 -7.94
N GLU A 21 -25.01 19.13 -6.79
CA GLU A 21 -25.81 20.34 -6.60
C GLU A 21 -25.38 21.46 -7.55
N THR A 22 -24.08 21.68 -7.69
CA THR A 22 -23.52 22.66 -8.63
C THR A 22 -23.92 22.35 -10.07
N MET A 23 -23.80 21.09 -10.50
CA MET A 23 -24.17 20.67 -11.85
C MET A 23 -25.69 20.74 -12.13
N GLN A 24 -26.52 20.69 -11.08
CA GLN A 24 -27.97 20.82 -11.20
C GLN A 24 -28.46 22.26 -11.22
N THR A 25 -27.71 23.18 -10.57
CA THR A 25 -28.16 24.54 -10.34
C THR A 25 -27.48 25.58 -11.25
N ILE A 26 -26.30 25.29 -11.76
CA ILE A 26 -25.49 26.19 -12.58
C ILE A 26 -25.29 25.59 -13.97
N PRO A 27 -25.67 26.30 -15.05
CA PRO A 27 -25.29 25.89 -16.40
C PRO A 27 -23.76 25.92 -16.53
N LEU A 28 -23.15 24.78 -16.79
CA LEU A 28 -21.71 24.65 -16.93
C LEU A 28 -21.34 24.47 -18.39
N GLU A 29 -20.25 25.13 -18.79
CA GLU A 29 -19.58 24.85 -20.07
C GLU A 29 -19.00 23.43 -20.06
N GLU A 30 -18.88 22.82 -21.24
CA GLU A 30 -18.44 21.43 -21.37
C GLU A 30 -17.10 21.13 -20.67
N PRO A 31 -16.06 21.99 -20.74
CA PRO A 31 -14.79 21.74 -20.04
C PRO A 31 -14.93 21.70 -18.50
N ASP A 32 -15.77 22.55 -17.93
CA ASP A 32 -16.04 22.57 -16.49
C ASP A 32 -16.84 21.34 -16.05
N ARG A 33 -17.82 20.93 -16.88
CA ARG A 33 -18.59 19.72 -16.66
C ARG A 33 -17.72 18.47 -16.64
N GLU A 34 -16.81 18.32 -17.63
CA GLU A 34 -15.86 17.21 -17.68
C GLU A 34 -14.94 17.21 -16.46
N ARG A 35 -14.46 18.38 -16.06
CA ARG A 35 -13.62 18.55 -14.87
C ARG A 35 -14.34 18.09 -13.60
N TYR A 36 -15.60 18.49 -13.38
CA TYR A 36 -16.37 18.08 -12.20
C TYR A 36 -16.66 16.60 -12.21
N LEU A 37 -17.01 16.02 -13.35
CA LEU A 37 -17.18 14.57 -13.49
C LEU A 37 -15.89 13.80 -13.16
N GLY A 38 -14.74 14.30 -13.60
CA GLY A 38 -13.44 13.74 -13.25
C GLY A 38 -13.17 13.77 -11.74
N LEU A 39 -13.45 14.88 -11.07
CA LEU A 39 -13.30 15.03 -9.63
C LEU A 39 -14.27 14.10 -8.87
N MET A 40 -15.51 13.96 -9.33
CA MET A 40 -16.47 13.03 -8.74
C MET A 40 -16.03 11.57 -8.88
N SER A 41 -15.54 11.19 -10.05
CA SER A 41 -14.98 9.85 -10.29
C SER A 41 -13.81 9.55 -9.35
N GLN A 42 -12.93 10.51 -9.13
CA GLN A 42 -11.81 10.38 -8.20
C GLN A 42 -12.28 10.17 -6.75
N GLN A 43 -13.31 10.92 -6.30
CA GLN A 43 -13.87 10.74 -4.96
C GLN A 43 -14.57 9.38 -4.80
N ALA A 44 -15.32 8.94 -5.80
CA ALA A 44 -15.97 7.63 -5.81
C ALA A 44 -14.91 6.49 -5.72
N GLN A 45 -13.85 6.56 -6.50
CA GLN A 45 -12.75 5.58 -6.45
C GLN A 45 -12.07 5.55 -5.08
N ARG A 46 -11.86 6.72 -4.48
CA ARG A 46 -11.30 6.82 -3.12
C ARG A 46 -12.20 6.15 -2.08
N MET A 47 -13.52 6.33 -2.18
CA MET A 47 -14.48 5.68 -1.29
C MET A 47 -14.47 4.16 -1.47
N GLN A 48 -14.41 3.67 -2.70
CA GLN A 48 -14.30 2.24 -2.99
C GLN A 48 -13.05 1.63 -2.34
N THR A 49 -11.91 2.30 -2.48
CA THR A 49 -10.66 1.86 -1.84
C THR A 49 -10.80 1.83 -0.32
N LEU A 50 -11.38 2.88 0.28
CA LEU A 50 -11.61 2.94 1.73
C LEU A 50 -12.49 1.79 2.23
N VAL A 51 -13.59 1.51 1.55
CA VAL A 51 -14.49 0.40 1.89
C VAL A 51 -13.78 -0.95 1.75
N SER A 52 -13.03 -1.15 0.68
CA SER A 52 -12.23 -2.37 0.45
C SER A 52 -11.20 -2.59 1.57
N ASP A 53 -10.47 -1.55 1.96
CA ASP A 53 -9.48 -1.60 3.05
C ASP A 53 -10.14 -1.92 4.39
N LEU A 54 -11.30 -1.32 4.68
CA LEU A 54 -12.08 -1.60 5.89
C LEU A 54 -12.56 -3.04 5.96
N LEU A 55 -13.10 -3.57 4.84
CA LEU A 55 -13.52 -4.96 4.75
C LEU A 55 -12.34 -5.92 4.91
N THR A 56 -11.19 -5.58 4.34
CA THR A 56 -9.95 -6.35 4.49
C THR A 56 -9.52 -6.39 5.95
N LEU A 57 -9.44 -5.24 6.63
CA LEU A 57 -9.11 -5.18 8.05
C LEU A 57 -10.12 -5.97 8.92
N SER A 58 -11.41 -5.81 8.65
CA SER A 58 -12.45 -6.54 9.38
C SER A 58 -12.31 -8.05 9.24
N ARG A 59 -12.00 -8.55 8.04
CA ARG A 59 -11.72 -9.98 7.80
C ARG A 59 -10.47 -10.44 8.54
N LEU A 60 -9.38 -9.66 8.47
CA LEU A 60 -8.13 -9.99 9.14
C LEU A 60 -8.29 -10.08 10.67
N GLU A 61 -9.15 -9.23 11.25
CA GLU A 61 -9.43 -9.22 12.70
C GLU A 61 -10.37 -10.33 13.14
N GLY A 62 -11.36 -10.65 12.30
CA GLY A 62 -12.39 -11.66 12.63
C GLY A 62 -12.01 -13.09 12.29
N SER A 63 -10.89 -13.33 11.58
CA SER A 63 -10.48 -14.67 11.15
C SER A 63 -9.31 -15.21 11.99
N PRO A 64 -9.22 -16.53 12.21
CA PRO A 64 -8.04 -17.12 12.85
C PRO A 64 -6.77 -16.84 12.01
N ALA A 65 -5.61 -16.82 12.66
CA ALA A 65 -4.33 -16.69 11.97
C ALA A 65 -4.16 -17.83 10.95
N PRO A 66 -3.62 -17.54 9.74
CA PRO A 66 -3.42 -18.61 8.76
C PRO A 66 -2.44 -19.64 9.29
N GLY A 67 -2.84 -20.91 9.20
CA GLY A 67 -1.96 -22.03 9.49
C GLY A 67 -0.75 -22.07 8.55
N PRO A 68 0.12 -23.10 8.63
CA PRO A 68 1.08 -23.37 7.57
C PRO A 68 0.28 -23.65 6.29
N GLY A 69 0.18 -22.63 5.42
CA GLY A 69 -0.55 -22.70 4.17
C GLY A 69 0.26 -23.39 3.07
N GLU A 70 -0.15 -23.20 1.84
CA GLU A 70 0.64 -23.60 0.68
C GLU A 70 1.98 -22.89 0.66
N TRP A 71 2.99 -23.56 0.14
CA TRP A 71 4.29 -22.98 -0.13
C TRP A 71 4.25 -22.25 -1.48
N ILE A 72 4.43 -20.94 -1.45
CA ILE A 72 4.34 -20.05 -2.59
C ILE A 72 5.75 -19.58 -2.94
N SER A 73 6.08 -19.52 -4.22
CA SER A 73 7.37 -18.96 -4.67
C SER A 73 7.46 -17.47 -4.35
N SER A 74 8.53 -17.05 -3.70
CA SER A 74 8.83 -15.64 -3.46
C SER A 74 8.92 -14.84 -4.77
N ASP A 75 9.45 -15.47 -5.84
CA ASP A 75 9.56 -14.85 -7.16
C ASP A 75 8.19 -14.61 -7.79
N GLU A 76 7.24 -15.55 -7.63
CA GLU A 76 5.87 -15.40 -8.12
C GLU A 76 5.17 -14.24 -7.43
N LEU A 77 5.27 -14.15 -6.10
CA LEU A 77 4.70 -13.04 -5.33
C LEU A 77 5.30 -11.70 -5.77
N LEU A 78 6.63 -11.63 -5.91
CA LEU A 78 7.34 -10.43 -6.32
C LEU A 78 6.96 -9.97 -7.72
N ALA A 79 6.94 -10.90 -8.69
CA ALA A 79 6.57 -10.59 -10.07
C ALA A 79 5.17 -9.99 -10.16
N HIS A 80 4.21 -10.56 -9.42
CA HIS A 80 2.83 -10.09 -9.38
C HIS A 80 2.75 -8.64 -8.88
N VAL A 81 3.32 -8.34 -7.71
CA VAL A 81 3.20 -7.01 -7.11
C VAL A 81 4.02 -5.94 -7.85
N ILE A 82 5.13 -6.30 -8.49
CA ILE A 82 5.88 -5.37 -9.36
C ILE A 82 5.05 -5.02 -10.60
N GLN A 83 4.36 -5.98 -11.21
CA GLN A 83 3.49 -5.72 -12.35
C GLN A 83 2.35 -4.75 -11.98
N GLU A 84 1.70 -4.96 -10.84
CA GLU A 84 0.66 -4.04 -10.34
C GLU A 84 1.23 -2.64 -10.10
N ALA A 85 2.39 -2.54 -9.45
CA ALA A 85 3.04 -1.26 -9.15
C ALA A 85 3.43 -0.49 -10.42
N ARG A 86 3.91 -1.19 -11.46
CA ARG A 86 4.20 -0.58 -12.77
C ARG A 86 2.95 -0.03 -13.44
N GLY A 87 1.85 -0.79 -13.42
CA GLY A 87 0.55 -0.33 -13.93
C GLY A 87 0.06 0.92 -13.20
N LEU A 88 0.13 0.93 -11.87
CA LEU A 88 -0.24 2.10 -11.07
C LEU A 88 0.67 3.29 -11.38
N SER A 89 1.98 3.09 -11.47
CA SER A 89 2.94 4.15 -11.79
C SER A 89 2.66 4.80 -13.14
N GLN A 90 2.37 4.00 -14.18
CA GLN A 90 2.00 4.51 -15.50
C GLN A 90 0.73 5.35 -15.47
N ALA A 91 -0.22 4.99 -14.61
CA ALA A 91 -1.50 5.69 -14.49
C ALA A 91 -1.39 7.04 -13.77
N ILE A 92 -0.52 7.16 -12.75
CA ILE A 92 -0.53 8.34 -11.88
C ILE A 92 0.74 9.20 -11.92
N ALA A 93 1.88 8.69 -12.39
CA ALA A 93 3.15 9.40 -12.38
C ALA A 93 3.59 9.84 -13.78
N LYS A 94 4.12 11.07 -13.87
CA LYS A 94 4.68 11.62 -15.11
C LYS A 94 6.02 12.31 -14.80
N PRO A 95 7.16 11.75 -15.27
CA PRO A 95 7.28 10.46 -15.94
C PRO A 95 7.04 9.30 -14.96
N PRO A 96 6.73 8.07 -15.47
CA PRO A 96 6.60 6.90 -14.63
C PRO A 96 7.87 6.60 -13.82
N HIS A 97 7.72 5.93 -12.69
CA HIS A 97 8.85 5.52 -11.84
C HIS A 97 9.68 4.42 -12.50
N ALA A 98 10.98 4.40 -12.20
CA ALA A 98 11.85 3.26 -12.47
C ALA A 98 11.61 2.18 -11.40
N ILE A 99 10.77 1.17 -11.71
CA ILE A 99 10.44 0.08 -10.79
C ILE A 99 11.18 -1.18 -11.20
N ALA A 100 12.09 -1.66 -10.35
CA ALA A 100 12.92 -2.82 -10.62
C ALA A 100 12.93 -3.80 -9.42
N PRO A 101 13.04 -5.13 -9.68
CA PRO A 101 13.45 -6.05 -8.64
C PRO A 101 14.90 -5.75 -8.25
N LEU A 102 15.18 -5.69 -6.95
CA LEU A 102 16.55 -5.71 -6.44
C LEU A 102 16.95 -7.17 -6.23
N GLU A 103 18.26 -7.46 -6.10
CA GLU A 103 18.79 -8.81 -5.89
C GLU A 103 17.91 -9.63 -4.96
N THR A 104 17.27 -10.68 -5.51
CA THR A 104 16.31 -11.50 -4.77
C THR A 104 16.87 -12.89 -4.54
N THR A 105 16.78 -13.35 -3.30
CA THR A 105 17.01 -14.75 -2.99
C THR A 105 15.70 -15.51 -3.20
N ALA A 106 15.69 -16.46 -4.11
CA ALA A 106 14.51 -17.31 -4.36
C ALA A 106 14.31 -18.32 -3.22
N PHE A 107 13.14 -18.31 -2.60
CA PHE A 107 12.73 -19.27 -1.59
C PHE A 107 11.21 -19.48 -1.60
N TRP A 108 10.73 -20.37 -0.76
CA TRP A 108 9.30 -20.61 -0.58
C TRP A 108 8.79 -19.89 0.65
N VAL A 109 7.63 -19.26 0.54
CA VAL A 109 6.91 -18.58 1.63
C VAL A 109 5.63 -19.34 1.92
N SER A 110 5.37 -19.65 3.19
CA SER A 110 4.14 -20.29 3.63
C SER A 110 3.19 -19.29 4.27
N GLY A 111 1.96 -19.23 3.76
CA GLY A 111 0.93 -18.32 4.28
C GLY A 111 -0.30 -18.23 3.38
N ALA A 112 -1.21 -17.33 3.75
CA ALA A 112 -2.36 -17.00 2.92
C ALA A 112 -1.92 -16.10 1.75
N LYS A 113 -1.89 -16.63 0.52
CA LYS A 113 -1.41 -15.92 -0.69
C LYS A 113 -2.06 -14.55 -0.85
N THR A 114 -3.37 -14.48 -0.68
CA THR A 114 -4.14 -13.23 -0.83
C THR A 114 -3.76 -12.18 0.21
N GLU A 115 -3.50 -12.59 1.46
CA GLU A 115 -3.06 -11.69 2.53
C GLU A 115 -1.64 -11.19 2.25
N LEU A 116 -0.72 -12.08 1.87
CA LEU A 116 0.66 -11.71 1.54
C LEU A 116 0.71 -10.74 0.36
N LEU A 117 -0.01 -11.04 -0.73
CA LEU A 117 -0.11 -10.12 -1.88
C LEU A 117 -0.68 -8.78 -1.46
N SER A 118 -1.75 -8.75 -0.64
CA SER A 118 -2.34 -7.50 -0.16
C SER A 118 -1.33 -6.66 0.63
N ALA A 119 -0.54 -7.26 1.52
CA ALA A 119 0.48 -6.54 2.28
C ALA A 119 1.60 -6.00 1.36
N MET A 120 2.11 -6.82 0.45
CA MET A 120 3.17 -6.44 -0.48
C MET A 120 2.71 -5.33 -1.45
N SER A 121 1.51 -5.46 -2.02
CA SER A 121 0.92 -4.43 -2.91
C SER A 121 0.68 -3.11 -2.17
N ASN A 122 0.29 -3.14 -0.88
CA ASN A 122 0.17 -1.93 -0.07
C ASN A 122 1.52 -1.20 0.11
N LEU A 123 2.62 -1.91 0.33
CA LEU A 123 3.94 -1.29 0.41
C LEU A 123 4.36 -0.66 -0.92
N LEU A 124 4.23 -1.40 -2.02
CA LEU A 124 4.59 -0.89 -3.35
C LEU A 124 3.69 0.26 -3.81
N SER A 125 2.39 0.19 -3.56
CA SER A 125 1.48 1.30 -3.90
C SER A 125 1.79 2.56 -3.10
N ASN A 126 2.21 2.43 -1.83
CA ASN A 126 2.70 3.55 -1.05
C ASN A 126 3.98 4.15 -1.67
N ALA A 127 4.96 3.33 -2.03
CA ALA A 127 6.16 3.79 -2.70
C ALA A 127 5.83 4.57 -3.99
N VAL A 128 4.94 4.03 -4.84
CA VAL A 128 4.49 4.70 -6.07
C VAL A 128 3.78 6.02 -5.79
N ARG A 129 2.96 6.11 -4.74
CA ARG A 129 2.19 7.33 -4.43
C ARG A 129 3.02 8.45 -3.81
N TYR A 130 4.07 8.09 -3.05
CA TYR A 130 4.86 9.07 -2.30
C TYR A 130 6.19 9.40 -2.95
N THR A 131 6.67 8.63 -3.90
CA THR A 131 7.85 8.96 -4.69
C THR A 131 7.47 9.94 -5.80
N PRO A 132 8.20 11.03 -6.02
CA PRO A 132 8.00 11.90 -7.16
C PRO A 132 8.16 11.15 -8.49
N GLY A 133 7.43 11.60 -9.52
CA GLY A 133 7.52 11.02 -10.87
C GLY A 133 8.97 10.98 -11.36
N GLY A 134 9.35 9.86 -12.00
CA GLY A 134 10.72 9.58 -12.42
C GLY A 134 11.65 9.05 -11.33
N GLY A 135 11.20 9.01 -10.08
CA GLY A 135 11.96 8.42 -8.98
C GLY A 135 12.15 6.89 -9.12
N ARG A 136 12.99 6.33 -8.26
CA ARG A 136 13.33 4.90 -8.26
C ARG A 136 12.62 4.19 -7.12
N ILE A 137 12.08 3.00 -7.43
CA ILE A 137 11.45 2.08 -6.47
C ILE A 137 12.06 0.71 -6.72
N GLU A 138 12.60 0.11 -5.69
CA GLU A 138 13.20 -1.21 -5.73
C GLU A 138 12.49 -2.12 -4.71
N ALA A 139 12.22 -3.36 -5.10
CA ALA A 139 11.61 -4.33 -4.21
C ALA A 139 12.22 -5.70 -4.41
N GLY A 140 12.26 -6.49 -3.35
CA GLY A 140 12.87 -7.81 -3.44
C GLY A 140 12.66 -8.64 -2.19
N TRP A 141 13.24 -9.85 -2.23
CA TRP A 141 13.25 -10.79 -1.13
C TRP A 141 14.68 -11.10 -0.70
N ARG A 142 14.91 -11.14 0.59
CA ARG A 142 16.18 -11.55 1.19
C ARG A 142 15.93 -12.65 2.21
N LEU A 143 16.84 -13.63 2.25
CA LEU A 143 16.89 -14.64 3.30
C LEU A 143 18.01 -14.26 4.27
N ARG A 144 17.66 -13.98 5.51
CA ARG A 144 18.64 -13.66 6.56
C ARG A 144 19.38 -14.91 7.00
N LYS A 145 20.59 -14.73 7.57
CA LYS A 145 21.42 -15.84 8.10
C LYS A 145 20.73 -16.60 9.25
N ASP A 146 19.86 -15.94 9.98
CA ASP A 146 19.04 -16.51 11.06
C ASP A 146 17.76 -17.21 10.55
N GLY A 147 17.58 -17.28 9.23
CA GLY A 147 16.49 -17.99 8.57
C GLY A 147 15.21 -17.16 8.39
N PHE A 148 15.18 -15.90 8.81
CA PHE A 148 14.05 -15.01 8.53
C PHE A 148 14.02 -14.61 7.06
N GLY A 149 12.81 -14.55 6.48
CA GLY A 149 12.59 -14.00 5.14
C GLY A 149 12.16 -12.55 5.21
N GLU A 150 12.74 -11.71 4.38
CA GLU A 150 12.42 -10.29 4.31
C GLU A 150 11.92 -9.92 2.92
N PHE A 151 10.69 -9.42 2.84
CA PHE A 151 10.24 -8.66 1.68
C PHE A 151 10.48 -7.18 1.95
N PHE A 152 11.20 -6.52 1.09
CA PHE A 152 11.49 -5.09 1.24
C PHE A 152 11.05 -4.29 0.02
N VAL A 153 10.68 -3.03 0.28
CA VAL A 153 10.43 -1.99 -0.73
C VAL A 153 11.24 -0.77 -0.34
N GLN A 154 12.10 -0.33 -1.24
CA GLN A 154 12.91 0.87 -1.09
C GLN A 154 12.49 1.91 -2.12
N ASP A 155 12.31 3.16 -1.71
CA ASP A 155 11.94 4.27 -2.55
C ASP A 155 12.91 5.46 -2.41
N THR A 156 12.96 6.31 -3.42
CA THR A 156 13.70 7.57 -3.41
C THR A 156 12.77 8.77 -3.20
N GLY A 157 11.73 8.57 -2.41
CA GLY A 157 10.76 9.61 -2.05
C GLY A 157 11.32 10.65 -1.07
N PRO A 158 10.47 11.51 -0.52
CA PRO A 158 10.87 12.58 0.39
C PRO A 158 11.37 12.09 1.75
N GLY A 159 11.25 10.79 2.04
CA GLY A 159 11.53 10.26 3.36
C GLY A 159 10.48 10.68 4.40
N ILE A 160 10.64 10.17 5.62
CA ILE A 160 9.71 10.33 6.73
C ILE A 160 10.49 10.79 7.95
N ALA A 161 10.02 11.83 8.64
CA ALA A 161 10.65 12.29 9.87
C ALA A 161 10.50 11.25 10.99
N ALA A 162 11.54 11.11 11.83
CA ALA A 162 11.65 10.07 12.84
C ALA A 162 10.45 10.04 13.81
N GLU A 163 9.87 11.18 14.11
CA GLU A 163 8.72 11.33 15.00
C GLU A 163 7.45 10.63 14.50
N HIS A 164 7.35 10.41 13.17
CA HIS A 164 6.21 9.75 12.56
C HIS A 164 6.37 8.23 12.47
N LEU A 165 7.61 7.70 12.47
CA LEU A 165 7.88 6.29 12.23
C LEU A 165 7.11 5.34 13.17
N PRO A 166 7.02 5.58 14.48
CA PRO A 166 6.28 4.70 15.39
C PRO A 166 4.78 4.61 15.12
N ARG A 167 4.24 5.63 14.45
CA ARG A 167 2.80 5.80 14.22
C ARG A 167 2.32 5.38 12.85
N LEU A 168 3.22 5.12 11.92
CA LEU A 168 2.87 4.86 10.52
C LEU A 168 1.88 3.71 10.31
N THR A 169 1.90 2.72 11.20
CA THR A 169 1.00 1.56 11.16
C THR A 169 -0.30 1.76 11.95
N GLU A 170 -0.52 2.93 12.57
CA GLU A 170 -1.80 3.28 13.17
C GLU A 170 -2.86 3.49 12.08
N ARG A 171 -4.09 3.08 12.36
CA ARG A 171 -5.21 3.26 11.41
C ARG A 171 -5.50 4.75 11.20
N PHE A 172 -5.68 5.15 9.94
CA PHE A 172 -5.94 6.52 9.52
C PHE A 172 -4.81 7.50 9.80
N TYR A 173 -3.64 7.00 10.24
CA TYR A 173 -2.51 7.88 10.44
C TYR A 173 -1.90 8.31 9.10
N ARG A 174 -1.58 9.59 9.00
CA ARG A 174 -1.02 10.22 7.81
C ARG A 174 -0.07 11.32 8.25
N VAL A 175 1.14 11.34 7.69
CA VAL A 175 2.15 12.38 7.97
C VAL A 175 1.67 13.75 7.50
N ASP A 176 1.09 13.82 6.31
CA ASP A 176 0.52 15.02 5.72
C ASP A 176 -0.88 14.73 5.16
N ARG A 177 -1.90 15.37 5.77
CA ARG A 177 -3.29 15.22 5.37
C ARG A 177 -3.63 15.91 4.05
N SER A 178 -2.89 16.97 3.67
CA SER A 178 -3.14 17.72 2.44
C SER A 178 -2.64 16.94 1.22
N ARG A 179 -1.37 16.57 1.24
CA ARG A 179 -0.73 15.79 0.18
C ARG A 179 -1.37 14.42 -0.01
N SER A 180 -1.78 13.78 1.08
CA SER A 180 -2.45 12.47 1.04
C SER A 180 -3.86 12.53 0.45
N ARG A 181 -4.53 13.69 0.44
CA ARG A 181 -5.81 13.86 -0.27
C ARG A 181 -5.62 13.83 -1.78
N GLU A 182 -4.54 14.40 -2.28
CA GLU A 182 -4.18 14.40 -3.71
C GLU A 182 -3.74 13.01 -4.17
N THR A 183 -3.00 12.27 -3.34
CA THR A 183 -2.51 10.92 -3.68
C THR A 183 -3.52 9.80 -3.43
N GLY A 184 -4.70 10.09 -2.87
CA GLY A 184 -5.80 9.15 -2.69
C GLY A 184 -5.57 8.08 -1.62
N GLY A 185 -4.61 8.24 -0.72
CA GLY A 185 -4.35 7.28 0.35
C GLY A 185 -5.47 7.26 1.41
N THR A 186 -5.83 6.07 1.91
CA THR A 186 -6.86 5.88 2.95
C THR A 186 -6.30 6.00 4.38
N GLY A 187 -4.99 5.83 4.55
CA GLY A 187 -4.35 5.70 5.86
C GLY A 187 -4.55 4.33 6.51
N LEU A 188 -5.07 3.36 5.76
CA LEU A 188 -5.30 1.98 6.24
C LEU A 188 -4.28 0.98 5.70
N GLY A 189 -3.61 1.29 4.59
CA GLY A 189 -2.70 0.35 3.92
C GLY A 189 -1.60 -0.20 4.82
N LEU A 190 -0.90 0.66 5.58
CA LEU A 190 0.15 0.20 6.50
C LEU A 190 -0.41 -0.52 7.74
N ALA A 191 -1.63 -0.22 8.15
CA ALA A 191 -2.33 -1.01 9.18
C ALA A 191 -2.65 -2.43 8.65
N ILE A 192 -3.06 -2.55 7.39
CA ILE A 192 -3.25 -3.86 6.72
C ILE A 192 -1.92 -4.61 6.68
N VAL A 193 -0.82 -3.98 6.26
CA VAL A 193 0.51 -4.59 6.25
C VAL A 193 0.87 -5.14 7.63
N LYS A 194 0.71 -4.34 8.68
CA LYS A 194 0.98 -4.75 10.07
C LYS A 194 0.14 -5.97 10.48
N HIS A 195 -1.19 -5.91 10.25
CA HIS A 195 -2.08 -7.01 10.63
C HIS A 195 -1.74 -8.30 9.89
N VAL A 196 -1.55 -8.25 8.56
CA VAL A 196 -1.15 -9.41 7.77
C VAL A 196 0.16 -9.99 8.29
N THR A 197 1.17 -9.15 8.50
CA THR A 197 2.48 -9.60 8.96
C THR A 197 2.41 -10.26 10.33
N GLN A 198 1.67 -9.66 11.29
CA GLN A 198 1.47 -10.21 12.63
C GLN A 198 0.72 -11.56 12.60
N ARG A 199 -0.31 -11.70 11.75
CA ARG A 199 -1.04 -12.96 11.56
C ARG A 199 -0.14 -14.09 11.03
N HIS A 200 0.93 -13.75 10.29
CA HIS A 200 1.95 -14.69 9.83
C HIS A 200 3.11 -14.87 10.82
N GLY A 201 3.01 -14.31 12.02
CA GLY A 201 4.03 -14.41 13.07
C GLY A 201 5.25 -13.53 12.85
N GLY A 202 5.16 -12.56 11.93
CA GLY A 202 6.23 -11.64 11.57
C GLY A 202 6.05 -10.23 12.13
N GLN A 203 6.90 -9.32 11.66
CA GLN A 203 6.88 -7.90 12.03
C GLN A 203 7.18 -7.00 10.85
N VAL A 204 6.76 -5.74 10.94
CA VAL A 204 7.06 -4.68 9.96
C VAL A 204 8.18 -3.80 10.51
N GLU A 205 9.21 -3.57 9.70
CA GLU A 205 10.29 -2.65 10.00
C GLU A 205 10.28 -1.49 9.00
N VAL A 206 10.65 -0.31 9.47
CA VAL A 206 10.71 0.90 8.63
C VAL A 206 12.00 1.65 8.92
N GLN A 207 12.73 1.96 7.87
CA GLN A 207 13.90 2.83 7.90
C GLN A 207 13.65 3.98 6.93
N SER A 208 13.80 5.21 7.38
CA SER A 208 13.61 6.37 6.52
C SER A 208 14.47 7.54 6.98
N VAL A 209 14.97 8.27 6.00
CA VAL A 209 15.74 9.50 6.21
C VAL A 209 15.10 10.59 5.37
N LEU A 210 14.76 11.69 6.01
CA LEU A 210 14.14 12.84 5.34
C LEU A 210 15.02 13.32 4.18
N GLY A 211 14.43 13.46 3.00
CA GLY A 211 15.12 13.85 1.77
C GLY A 211 15.88 12.73 1.04
N GLN A 212 15.91 11.50 1.58
CA GLN A 212 16.65 10.38 0.96
C GLN A 212 15.76 9.22 0.52
N GLY A 213 14.56 9.11 1.09
CA GLY A 213 13.64 8.03 0.82
C GLY A 213 13.36 7.13 2.02
N SER A 214 12.69 6.01 1.76
CA SER A 214 12.27 5.08 2.80
C SER A 214 12.49 3.63 2.37
N THR A 215 12.68 2.76 3.35
CA THR A 215 12.69 1.31 3.17
C THR A 215 11.70 0.69 4.15
N PHE A 216 10.72 -0.01 3.61
CA PHE A 216 9.73 -0.78 4.38
C PHE A 216 10.03 -2.26 4.24
N VAL A 217 10.00 -3.01 5.33
CA VAL A 217 10.33 -4.43 5.34
C VAL A 217 9.24 -5.22 6.05
N ILE A 218 8.76 -6.27 5.41
CA ILE A 218 7.96 -7.34 6.02
C ILE A 218 8.92 -8.45 6.39
N VAL A 219 9.05 -8.75 7.68
CA VAL A 219 9.91 -9.81 8.21
C VAL A 219 9.04 -11.01 8.56
N LEU A 220 9.31 -12.17 7.96
CA LEU A 220 8.61 -13.42 8.21
C LEU A 220 9.53 -14.40 8.97
N PRO A 221 9.00 -15.13 9.98
CA PRO A 221 9.80 -16.05 10.78
C PRO A 221 10.26 -17.28 9.97
N PRO A 222 11.32 -17.96 10.43
CA PRO A 222 11.85 -19.18 9.77
C PRO A 222 10.80 -20.27 9.52
N THR A 223 9.78 -20.34 10.36
CA THR A 223 8.66 -21.29 10.21
C THR A 223 7.79 -21.01 8.97
N ARG A 224 7.90 -19.84 8.39
CA ARG A 224 7.18 -19.40 7.18
C ARG A 224 8.05 -19.35 5.94
N VAL A 225 9.32 -19.74 6.07
CA VAL A 225 10.31 -19.62 4.99
C VAL A 225 11.00 -20.96 4.78
N ARG A 226 11.20 -21.34 3.53
CA ARG A 226 11.92 -22.57 3.16
C ARG A 226 12.85 -22.28 1.99
N ALA A 227 14.14 -22.57 2.17
CA ALA A 227 15.11 -22.42 1.09
C ALA A 227 14.70 -23.26 -0.14
N ARG A 228 14.92 -22.73 -1.32
CA ARG A 228 14.75 -23.48 -2.57
C ARG A 228 15.98 -24.37 -2.72
N VAL A 229 15.79 -25.67 -2.60
CA VAL A 229 16.85 -26.62 -2.91
C VAL A 229 17.06 -26.57 -4.42
N THR A 230 18.15 -25.96 -4.86
CA THR A 230 18.63 -26.10 -6.24
C THR A 230 19.17 -27.51 -6.37
N GLY A 231 18.40 -28.39 -7.02
CA GLY A 231 18.86 -29.70 -7.44
C GLY A 231 19.81 -29.59 -8.62
#